data_6dd704e0aeec2402d65fbece52c46cec
#
_entry.id   6dd704e0aeec2402d65fbece52c46cec
#
_cell.length_a   1.000
_cell.length_b   1.000
_cell.length_c   1.000
_cell.angle_alpha   90.00
_cell.angle_beta   90.00
_cell.angle_gamma   90.00
#
_symmetry.space_group_name_H-M   'P 1'
#
loop_
_entity.id
_entity.type
_entity.pdbx_description
1 polymer ?
#
loop_
_entity_poly.entity_id
_entity_poly.type
_entity_poly.pdbx_seq_one_letter_code
_entity_poly.pdbx_strand_id
1 'polypeptide(L)'
;MDHQNIEAQKSILGLQLPTDPRWVNLVEMSLEEILTDHAYCEQKAATNCITLIQSYSDKSKIVEELAPIVTEEWGHFRQVLAELNNRNLKLGKQRKDVYVNELRNFVKKGGSPNERMLDHLLIAALIEARSCERFKRLSEGLEDEYMRNFYRKFMESEAGHYALFIDLADTYFDKELVRKRWKEWLVYEEKVMQEMALRGDRVH
;
A
#
# COMPACT_ATOMS: atom_id res chain seq x y z
N MET A 1 31.44 5.19 -14.47
CA MET A 1 30.31 5.53 -15.33
C MET A 1 29.09 5.63 -14.46
N ASP A 2 28.79 6.84 -14.22
CA ASP A 2 27.60 7.54 -13.73
C ASP A 2 26.84 7.03 -12.52
N HIS A 3 27.43 7.31 -11.35
CA HIS A 3 26.74 7.34 -10.06
C HIS A 3 25.94 8.67 -9.83
N GLN A 4 25.79 9.51 -10.85
CA GLN A 4 25.25 10.88 -10.71
C GLN A 4 23.77 11.03 -11.12
N ASN A 5 23.04 9.95 -11.48
CA ASN A 5 21.66 10.08 -11.93
C ASN A 5 20.60 9.48 -10.99
N ILE A 6 20.96 9.19 -9.73
CA ILE A 6 20.03 8.67 -8.72
C ILE A 6 19.39 9.80 -7.88
N GLU A 7 19.87 11.04 -8.00
CA GLU A 7 19.51 12.15 -7.09
C GLU A 7 18.20 12.90 -7.38
N ALA A 8 17.35 12.50 -8.32
CA ALA A 8 16.20 13.33 -8.70
C ALA A 8 14.84 12.64 -8.71
N GLN A 9 14.68 11.46 -8.15
CA GLN A 9 13.32 10.95 -7.91
C GLN A 9 12.87 11.34 -6.50
N LYS A 10 12.13 12.47 -6.41
CA LYS A 10 11.47 12.87 -5.17
C LYS A 10 10.74 11.66 -4.60
N SER A 11 11.11 11.27 -3.39
CA SER A 11 10.45 10.24 -2.60
C SER A 11 8.95 10.53 -2.56
N ILE A 12 8.14 9.58 -3.00
CA ILE A 12 6.68 9.67 -2.93
C ILE A 12 6.30 9.34 -1.50
N LEU A 13 5.52 10.23 -0.87
CA LEU A 13 4.95 10.03 0.47
C LEU A 13 5.99 9.67 1.54
N GLY A 14 7.24 10.11 1.35
CA GLY A 14 8.33 9.91 2.30
C GLY A 14 9.10 8.59 2.17
N LEU A 15 8.70 7.67 1.29
CA LEU A 15 9.41 6.41 1.05
C LEU A 15 10.87 6.67 0.68
N GLN A 16 11.81 5.94 1.29
CA GLN A 16 13.24 6.18 1.11
C GLN A 16 13.83 5.43 -0.08
N LEU A 17 13.31 4.23 -0.38
CA LEU A 17 13.73 3.44 -1.53
C LEU A 17 12.64 3.41 -2.61
N PRO A 18 12.86 4.06 -3.78
CA PRO A 18 11.92 3.94 -4.88
C PRO A 18 11.95 2.55 -5.51
N THR A 19 10.82 2.12 -6.10
CA THR A 19 10.77 0.88 -6.87
C THR A 19 11.72 0.94 -8.06
N ASP A 20 12.47 -0.13 -8.32
CA ASP A 20 13.35 -0.27 -9.48
C ASP A 20 12.54 -0.05 -10.78
N PRO A 21 12.95 0.84 -11.69
CA PRO A 21 12.24 1.11 -12.94
C PRO A 21 11.99 -0.14 -13.80
N ARG A 22 12.85 -1.16 -13.70
CA ARG A 22 12.68 -2.44 -14.41
C ARG A 22 11.46 -3.24 -13.96
N TRP A 23 10.88 -2.91 -12.80
CA TRP A 23 9.70 -3.57 -12.27
C TRP A 23 8.50 -3.50 -13.22
N VAL A 24 8.29 -2.36 -13.90
CA VAL A 24 7.19 -2.20 -14.87
C VAL A 24 7.28 -3.24 -16.00
N ASN A 25 8.47 -3.44 -16.56
CA ASN A 25 8.66 -4.43 -17.62
C ASN A 25 8.36 -5.87 -17.14
N LEU A 26 8.70 -6.18 -15.88
CA LEU A 26 8.36 -7.47 -15.28
C LEU A 26 6.84 -7.64 -15.08
N VAL A 27 6.14 -6.55 -14.75
CA VAL A 27 4.67 -6.55 -14.63
C VAL A 27 4.02 -6.81 -15.99
N GLU A 28 4.49 -6.20 -17.07
CA GLU A 28 3.96 -6.43 -18.42
C GLU A 28 4.07 -7.90 -18.86
N MET A 29 5.12 -8.59 -18.43
CA MET A 29 5.32 -10.02 -18.70
C MET A 29 4.41 -10.94 -17.88
N SER A 30 3.76 -10.43 -16.81
CA SER A 30 2.97 -11.20 -15.85
C SER A 30 1.66 -10.52 -15.45
N LEU A 31 0.94 -9.95 -16.44
CA LEU A 31 -0.25 -9.12 -16.20
C LEU A 31 -1.36 -9.84 -15.42
N GLU A 32 -1.61 -11.14 -15.69
CA GLU A 32 -2.60 -11.92 -14.93
C GLU A 32 -2.21 -12.04 -13.45
N GLU A 33 -0.93 -12.22 -13.19
CA GLU A 33 -0.42 -12.44 -11.84
C GLU A 33 -0.43 -11.15 -11.02
N ILE A 34 -0.06 -10.00 -11.63
CA ILE A 34 -0.11 -8.71 -10.93
C ILE A 34 -1.55 -8.27 -10.67
N LEU A 35 -2.48 -8.45 -11.61
CA LEU A 35 -3.89 -8.17 -11.39
C LEU A 35 -4.49 -9.08 -10.32
N THR A 36 -4.10 -10.34 -10.28
CA THR A 36 -4.50 -11.26 -9.21
C THR A 36 -3.99 -10.79 -7.85
N ASP A 37 -2.72 -10.40 -7.76
CA ASP A 37 -2.13 -9.90 -6.51
C ASP A 37 -2.78 -8.58 -6.09
N HIS A 38 -2.99 -7.66 -7.03
CA HIS A 38 -3.68 -6.39 -6.83
C HIS A 38 -5.09 -6.63 -6.24
N ALA A 39 -5.91 -7.48 -6.87
CA ALA A 39 -7.23 -7.80 -6.34
C ALA A 39 -7.17 -8.26 -4.86
N TYR A 40 -6.22 -9.13 -4.52
CA TYR A 40 -6.06 -9.55 -3.12
C TYR A 40 -5.49 -8.46 -2.20
N CYS A 41 -4.74 -7.48 -2.71
CA CYS A 41 -4.32 -6.33 -1.93
C CYS A 41 -5.52 -5.49 -1.51
N GLU A 42 -6.42 -5.16 -2.44
CA GLU A 42 -7.67 -4.43 -2.16
C GLU A 42 -8.57 -5.18 -1.16
N GLN A 43 -8.74 -6.50 -1.34
CA GLN A 43 -9.48 -7.31 -0.39
C GLN A 43 -8.88 -7.28 1.02
N LYS A 44 -7.54 -7.32 1.12
CA LYS A 44 -6.83 -7.24 2.40
C LYS A 44 -6.95 -5.85 3.03
N ALA A 45 -6.91 -4.78 2.23
CA ALA A 45 -7.11 -3.40 2.67
C ALA A 45 -8.51 -3.22 3.28
N ALA A 46 -9.57 -3.67 2.60
CA ALA A 46 -10.93 -3.69 3.16
C ALA A 46 -10.99 -4.46 4.49
N THR A 47 -10.39 -5.65 4.55
CA THR A 47 -10.35 -6.48 5.77
C THR A 47 -9.57 -5.81 6.89
N ASN A 48 -8.48 -5.11 6.58
CA ASN A 48 -7.69 -4.35 7.56
C ASN A 48 -8.52 -3.21 8.17
N CYS A 49 -9.24 -2.44 7.36
CA CYS A 49 -10.14 -1.39 7.83
C CYS A 49 -11.23 -1.96 8.76
N ILE A 50 -11.86 -3.09 8.40
CA ILE A 50 -12.82 -3.78 9.28
C ILE A 50 -12.16 -4.17 10.61
N THR A 51 -10.95 -4.70 10.58
CA THR A 51 -10.20 -5.11 11.78
C THR A 51 -9.87 -3.92 12.68
N LEU A 52 -9.50 -2.76 12.10
CA LEU A 52 -9.25 -1.53 12.85
C LEU A 52 -10.52 -1.00 13.51
N ILE A 53 -11.66 -0.98 12.79
CA ILE A 53 -12.96 -0.61 13.34
C ILE A 53 -13.33 -1.50 14.52
N GLN A 54 -13.16 -2.82 14.39
CA GLN A 54 -13.46 -3.77 15.48
C GLN A 54 -12.54 -3.60 16.69
N SER A 55 -11.23 -3.38 16.43
CA SER A 55 -10.22 -3.26 17.49
C SER A 55 -10.31 -1.95 18.27
N TYR A 56 -10.83 -0.88 17.64
CA TYR A 56 -10.87 0.48 18.16
C TYR A 56 -12.27 1.09 18.05
N SER A 57 -13.31 0.28 18.30
CA SER A 57 -14.72 0.68 18.19
C SER A 57 -15.13 1.80 19.16
N ASP A 58 -14.34 2.06 20.20
CA ASP A 58 -14.46 3.19 21.13
C ASP A 58 -13.90 4.52 20.55
N LYS A 59 -13.24 4.47 19.39
CA LYS A 59 -12.66 5.61 18.68
C LYS A 59 -13.58 6.04 17.54
N SER A 60 -14.52 6.97 17.79
CA SER A 60 -15.56 7.34 16.81
C SER A 60 -14.99 7.75 15.45
N LYS A 61 -13.90 8.52 15.43
CA LYS A 61 -13.25 8.94 14.17
C LYS A 61 -12.70 7.75 13.36
N ILE A 62 -12.15 6.72 13.99
CA ILE A 62 -11.72 5.50 13.29
C ILE A 62 -12.92 4.84 12.62
N VAL A 63 -14.04 4.71 13.34
CA VAL A 63 -15.25 4.08 12.81
C VAL A 63 -15.84 4.90 11.66
N GLU A 64 -16.00 6.22 11.85
CA GLU A 64 -16.59 7.13 10.86
C GLU A 64 -15.79 7.19 9.55
N GLU A 65 -14.47 7.31 9.66
CA GLU A 65 -13.60 7.51 8.51
C GLU A 65 -13.25 6.19 7.78
N LEU A 66 -13.11 5.07 8.51
CA LEU A 66 -12.76 3.80 7.87
C LEU A 66 -13.95 3.03 7.31
N ALA A 67 -15.18 3.26 7.77
CA ALA A 67 -16.35 2.57 7.22
C ALA A 67 -16.58 2.85 5.72
N PRO A 68 -16.47 4.10 5.22
CA PRO A 68 -16.47 4.37 3.77
C PRO A 68 -15.33 3.68 3.03
N ILE A 69 -14.10 3.66 3.60
CA ILE A 69 -12.93 3.03 2.97
C ILE A 69 -13.14 1.54 2.76
N VAL A 70 -13.79 0.83 3.70
CA VAL A 70 -14.16 -0.60 3.50
C VAL A 70 -14.96 -0.78 2.21
N THR A 71 -15.90 0.11 1.94
CA THR A 71 -16.74 0.05 0.74
C THR A 71 -15.94 0.39 -0.52
N GLU A 72 -15.08 1.38 -0.45
CA GLU A 72 -14.21 1.81 -1.54
C GLU A 72 -13.23 0.69 -1.92
N GLU A 73 -12.50 0.12 -0.98
CA GLU A 73 -11.55 -0.98 -1.19
C GLU A 73 -12.22 -2.25 -1.75
N TRP A 74 -13.42 -2.56 -1.25
CA TRP A 74 -14.21 -3.64 -1.85
C TRP A 74 -14.67 -3.31 -3.26
N GLY A 75 -14.93 -2.02 -3.55
CA GLY A 75 -15.19 -1.50 -4.89
C GLY A 75 -13.98 -1.66 -5.81
N HIS A 76 -12.77 -1.36 -5.32
CA HIS A 76 -11.50 -1.55 -6.00
C HIS A 76 -11.27 -3.01 -6.36
N PHE A 77 -11.40 -3.92 -5.40
CA PHE A 77 -11.37 -5.36 -5.64
C PHE A 77 -12.28 -5.77 -6.81
N ARG A 78 -13.53 -5.29 -6.84
CA ARG A 78 -14.48 -5.58 -7.90
C ARG A 78 -14.05 -4.98 -9.25
N GLN A 79 -13.44 -3.80 -9.26
CA GLN A 79 -12.90 -3.19 -10.48
C GLN A 79 -11.76 -4.02 -11.07
N VAL A 80 -10.85 -4.52 -10.23
CA VAL A 80 -9.76 -5.40 -10.68
C VAL A 80 -10.28 -6.74 -11.19
N LEU A 81 -11.31 -7.31 -10.54
CA LEU A 81 -12.00 -8.51 -11.05
C LEU A 81 -12.66 -8.27 -12.42
N ALA A 82 -13.28 -7.12 -12.62
CA ALA A 82 -13.86 -6.75 -13.92
C ALA A 82 -12.78 -6.65 -14.99
N GLU A 83 -11.60 -6.09 -14.65
CA GLU A 83 -10.47 -5.99 -15.58
C GLU A 83 -9.89 -7.35 -15.96
N LEU A 84 -9.75 -8.28 -15.00
CA LEU A 84 -9.40 -9.68 -15.29
C LEU A 84 -10.39 -10.29 -16.28
N ASN A 85 -11.69 -10.15 -16.01
CA ASN A 85 -12.74 -10.71 -16.88
C ASN A 85 -12.73 -10.10 -18.30
N ASN A 86 -12.54 -8.78 -18.43
CA ASN A 86 -12.46 -8.07 -19.70
C ASN A 86 -11.30 -8.59 -20.57
N ARG A 87 -10.25 -9.06 -19.93
CA ARG A 87 -9.07 -9.66 -20.59
C ARG A 87 -9.15 -11.17 -20.76
N ASN A 88 -10.28 -11.80 -20.42
CA ASN A 88 -10.43 -13.26 -20.37
C ASN A 88 -9.43 -13.96 -19.43
N LEU A 89 -8.96 -13.26 -18.42
CA LEU A 89 -8.08 -13.77 -17.36
C LEU A 89 -8.93 -14.20 -16.16
N LYS A 90 -8.37 -15.04 -15.30
CA LYS A 90 -9.05 -15.53 -14.09
C LYS A 90 -8.34 -15.05 -12.84
N LEU A 91 -9.12 -14.81 -11.79
CA LEU A 91 -8.54 -14.60 -10.47
C LEU A 91 -7.79 -15.88 -10.03
N GLY A 92 -6.49 -15.77 -9.91
CA GLY A 92 -5.64 -16.85 -9.42
C GLY A 92 -5.79 -17.07 -7.91
N LYS A 93 -5.00 -17.99 -7.36
CA LYS A 93 -4.97 -18.22 -5.90
C LYS A 93 -4.24 -17.08 -5.18
N GLN A 94 -4.76 -16.71 -4.01
CA GLN A 94 -4.06 -15.81 -3.11
C GLN A 94 -2.70 -16.40 -2.73
N ARG A 95 -1.69 -15.55 -2.77
CA ARG A 95 -0.31 -15.89 -2.41
C ARG A 95 0.09 -15.21 -1.10
N LYS A 96 1.12 -15.74 -0.44
CA LYS A 96 1.64 -15.15 0.79
C LYS A 96 2.20 -13.75 0.51
N ASP A 97 1.75 -12.78 1.27
CA ASP A 97 2.23 -11.41 1.23
C ASP A 97 3.47 -11.27 2.12
N VAL A 98 4.64 -11.40 1.49
CA VAL A 98 5.92 -11.36 2.22
C VAL A 98 6.18 -9.98 2.78
N TYR A 99 5.92 -8.92 1.99
CA TYR A 99 6.15 -7.53 2.37
C TYR A 99 5.36 -7.16 3.64
N VAL A 100 4.04 -7.33 3.61
CA VAL A 100 3.20 -7.00 4.77
C VAL A 100 3.55 -7.85 5.99
N ASN A 101 3.92 -9.13 5.79
CA ASN A 101 4.33 -9.98 6.91
C ASN A 101 5.65 -9.51 7.55
N GLU A 102 6.62 -9.04 6.75
CA GLU A 102 7.86 -8.45 7.28
C GLU A 102 7.57 -7.13 8.02
N LEU A 103 6.74 -6.25 7.45
CA LEU A 103 6.34 -5.01 8.14
C LEU A 103 5.71 -5.28 9.51
N ARG A 104 4.86 -6.31 9.63
CA ARG A 104 4.22 -6.69 10.90
C ARG A 104 5.22 -7.06 12.01
N ASN A 105 6.44 -7.45 11.67
CA ASN A 105 7.49 -7.73 12.67
C ASN A 105 7.92 -6.48 13.43
N PHE A 106 7.74 -5.28 12.86
CA PHE A 106 8.10 -3.99 13.47
C PHE A 106 6.99 -3.40 14.35
N VAL A 107 5.77 -3.89 14.22
CA VAL A 107 4.65 -3.49 15.11
C VAL A 107 5.02 -3.85 16.56
N LYS A 108 4.82 -2.91 17.48
CA LYS A 108 5.08 -3.12 18.91
C LYS A 108 4.29 -4.33 19.43
N LYS A 109 5.00 -5.23 20.06
CA LYS A 109 4.41 -6.42 20.71
C LYS A 109 4.18 -6.12 22.19
N GLY A 110 2.98 -6.39 22.70
CA GLY A 110 2.58 -6.07 24.08
C GLY A 110 2.08 -4.64 24.24
N GLY A 111 2.02 -4.15 25.48
CA GLY A 111 1.43 -2.84 25.79
C GLY A 111 -0.10 -2.80 25.72
N SER A 112 -0.66 -1.61 25.91
CA SER A 112 -2.09 -1.35 25.80
C SER A 112 -2.56 -1.36 24.32
N PRO A 113 -3.87 -1.55 24.05
CA PRO A 113 -4.42 -1.38 22.72
C PRO A 113 -4.07 -0.01 22.11
N ASN A 114 -4.10 1.07 22.89
CA ASN A 114 -3.77 2.42 22.41
C ASN A 114 -2.30 2.54 21.95
N GLU A 115 -1.36 1.90 22.64
CA GLU A 115 0.05 1.93 22.23
C GLU A 115 0.28 1.18 20.91
N ARG A 116 -0.51 0.14 20.63
CA ARG A 116 -0.45 -0.59 19.36
C ARG A 116 -1.19 0.13 18.24
N MET A 117 -2.20 0.96 18.59
CA MET A 117 -3.01 1.67 17.60
C MET A 117 -2.17 2.56 16.69
N LEU A 118 -1.19 3.28 17.24
CA LEU A 118 -0.29 4.10 16.42
C LEU A 118 0.41 3.28 15.35
N ASP A 119 1.01 2.13 15.72
CA ASP A 119 1.67 1.27 14.74
C ASP A 119 0.69 0.66 13.72
N HIS A 120 -0.55 0.33 14.14
CA HIS A 120 -1.56 -0.19 13.21
C HIS A 120 -2.01 0.85 12.18
N LEU A 121 -2.11 2.12 12.56
CA LEU A 121 -2.42 3.21 11.62
C LEU A 121 -1.22 3.50 10.71
N LEU A 122 0.00 3.54 11.26
CA LEU A 122 1.20 3.84 10.49
C LEU A 122 1.60 2.71 9.52
N ILE A 123 1.41 1.44 9.88
CA ILE A 123 1.64 0.33 8.92
C ILE A 123 0.60 0.37 7.78
N ALA A 124 -0.66 0.72 8.07
CA ALA A 124 -1.66 0.92 7.03
C ALA A 124 -1.23 2.06 6.08
N ALA A 125 -0.90 3.25 6.62
CA ALA A 125 -0.38 4.37 5.82
C ALA A 125 0.84 3.97 4.97
N LEU A 126 1.73 3.13 5.48
CA LEU A 126 2.93 2.70 4.76
C LEU A 126 2.62 1.77 3.59
N ILE A 127 1.65 0.87 3.76
CA ILE A 127 1.17 -0.01 2.71
C ILE A 127 0.55 0.82 1.58
N GLU A 128 -0.34 1.79 1.91
CA GLU A 128 -0.94 2.69 0.93
C GLU A 128 0.12 3.56 0.21
N ALA A 129 1.11 4.06 0.94
CA ALA A 129 2.21 4.81 0.33
C ALA A 129 2.98 3.97 -0.70
N ARG A 130 3.25 2.69 -0.41
CA ARG A 130 3.94 1.78 -1.34
C ARG A 130 3.05 1.39 -2.53
N SER A 131 1.76 1.12 -2.30
CA SER A 131 0.78 0.92 -3.38
C SER A 131 0.71 2.14 -4.30
N CYS A 132 0.56 3.33 -3.74
CA CYS A 132 0.54 4.60 -4.49
C CYS A 132 1.80 4.76 -5.35
N GLU A 133 2.99 4.53 -4.80
CA GLU A 133 4.27 4.63 -5.54
C GLU A 133 4.31 3.63 -6.70
N ARG A 134 3.90 2.39 -6.48
CA ARG A 134 3.88 1.34 -7.50
C ARG A 134 2.82 1.58 -8.57
N PHE A 135 1.63 1.99 -8.20
CA PHE A 135 0.60 2.36 -9.18
C PHE A 135 1.00 3.59 -9.99
N LYS A 136 1.74 4.54 -9.41
CA LYS A 136 2.34 5.62 -10.17
C LYS A 136 3.31 5.09 -11.23
N ARG A 137 4.22 4.16 -10.87
CA ARG A 137 5.13 3.54 -11.84
C ARG A 137 4.38 2.89 -13.00
N LEU A 138 3.31 2.16 -12.71
CA LEU A 138 2.47 1.53 -13.73
C LEU A 138 1.74 2.57 -14.58
N SER A 139 1.20 3.64 -13.97
CA SER A 139 0.51 4.71 -14.70
C SER A 139 1.40 5.52 -15.63
N GLU A 140 2.71 5.52 -15.40
CA GLU A 140 3.70 6.24 -16.20
C GLU A 140 4.43 5.35 -17.21
N GLY A 141 4.63 4.06 -16.90
CA GLY A 141 5.55 3.20 -17.62
C GLY A 141 4.95 2.06 -18.44
N LEU A 142 3.68 1.66 -18.23
CA LEU A 142 3.04 0.62 -19.05
C LEU A 142 2.86 1.07 -20.50
N GLU A 143 2.96 0.16 -21.46
CA GLU A 143 2.72 0.45 -22.88
C GLU A 143 1.22 0.69 -23.16
N ASP A 144 0.33 -0.09 -22.53
CA ASP A 144 -1.13 0.01 -22.66
C ASP A 144 -1.65 1.30 -22.00
N GLU A 145 -2.12 2.26 -22.81
CA GLU A 145 -2.68 3.53 -22.33
C GLU A 145 -3.90 3.35 -21.44
N TYR A 146 -4.76 2.35 -21.75
CA TYR A 146 -5.91 2.04 -20.90
C TYR A 146 -5.44 1.61 -19.50
N MET A 147 -4.44 0.76 -19.41
CA MET A 147 -3.87 0.32 -18.13
C MET A 147 -3.14 1.44 -17.39
N ARG A 148 -2.48 2.36 -18.10
CA ARG A 148 -1.93 3.58 -17.44
C ARG A 148 -3.03 4.38 -16.76
N ASN A 149 -4.15 4.60 -17.44
CA ASN A 149 -5.29 5.33 -16.87
C ASN A 149 -5.98 4.56 -15.75
N PHE A 150 -6.05 3.24 -15.85
CA PHE A 150 -6.54 2.35 -14.80
C PHE A 150 -5.72 2.54 -13.52
N TYR A 151 -4.40 2.37 -13.57
CA TYR A 151 -3.53 2.50 -12.40
C TYR A 151 -3.41 3.94 -11.88
N ARG A 152 -3.61 4.97 -12.71
CA ARG A 152 -3.65 6.36 -12.25
C ARG A 152 -4.77 6.61 -11.25
N LYS A 153 -5.96 6.04 -11.48
CA LYS A 153 -7.09 6.17 -10.56
C LYS A 153 -6.80 5.52 -9.20
N PHE A 154 -6.21 4.34 -9.21
CA PHE A 154 -5.78 3.68 -7.97
C PHE A 154 -4.70 4.49 -7.26
N MET A 155 -3.69 4.98 -7.95
CA MET A 155 -2.67 5.85 -7.36
C MET A 155 -3.28 7.06 -6.62
N GLU A 156 -4.28 7.71 -7.22
CA GLU A 156 -4.95 8.86 -6.61
C GLU A 156 -5.73 8.45 -5.36
N SER A 157 -6.42 7.32 -5.38
CA SER A 157 -7.13 6.76 -4.23
C SER A 157 -6.17 6.41 -3.08
N GLU A 158 -5.10 5.65 -3.37
CA GLU A 158 -4.10 5.26 -2.36
C GLU A 158 -3.41 6.45 -1.70
N ALA A 159 -3.18 7.53 -2.46
CA ALA A 159 -2.67 8.77 -1.87
C ALA A 159 -3.66 9.38 -0.85
N GLY A 160 -4.95 9.28 -1.12
CA GLY A 160 -6.02 9.68 -0.19
C GLY A 160 -6.06 8.82 1.06
N HIS A 161 -6.01 7.50 0.90
CA HIS A 161 -5.99 6.55 2.02
C HIS A 161 -4.74 6.73 2.90
N TYR A 162 -3.57 6.92 2.31
CA TYR A 162 -2.35 7.28 3.04
C TYR A 162 -2.56 8.51 3.92
N ALA A 163 -3.07 9.61 3.35
CA ALA A 163 -3.30 10.85 4.08
C ALA A 163 -4.29 10.63 5.24
N LEU A 164 -5.38 9.90 5.00
CA LEU A 164 -6.37 9.57 6.01
C LEU A 164 -5.77 8.81 7.20
N PHE A 165 -4.94 7.78 6.97
CA PHE A 165 -4.31 7.03 8.07
C PHE A 165 -3.35 7.89 8.90
N ILE A 166 -2.60 8.82 8.27
CA ILE A 166 -1.76 9.79 8.97
C ILE A 166 -2.61 10.76 9.79
N ASP A 167 -3.70 11.29 9.22
CA ASP A 167 -4.63 12.20 9.91
C ASP A 167 -5.32 11.52 11.11
N LEU A 168 -5.67 10.25 10.99
CA LEU A 168 -6.17 9.46 12.10
C LEU A 168 -5.12 9.30 13.21
N ALA A 169 -3.86 9.03 12.84
CA ALA A 169 -2.77 8.99 13.83
C ALA A 169 -2.59 10.34 14.52
N ASP A 170 -2.56 11.45 13.78
CA ASP A 170 -2.45 12.82 14.32
C ASP A 170 -3.67 13.23 15.18
N THR A 171 -4.83 12.61 14.97
CA THR A 171 -6.05 12.85 15.78
C THR A 171 -5.92 12.26 17.18
N TYR A 172 -5.28 11.09 17.33
CA TYR A 172 -5.25 10.35 18.59
C TYR A 172 -3.92 10.41 19.33
N PHE A 173 -2.87 10.92 18.68
CA PHE A 173 -1.52 10.97 19.24
C PHE A 173 -0.88 12.35 19.06
N ASP A 174 0.13 12.62 19.90
CA ASP A 174 0.96 13.80 19.72
C ASP A 174 1.69 13.77 18.37
N LYS A 175 1.64 14.88 17.63
CA LYS A 175 2.18 14.97 16.27
C LYS A 175 3.68 14.72 16.19
N GLU A 176 4.46 15.09 17.20
CA GLU A 176 5.89 14.84 17.24
C GLU A 176 6.16 13.33 17.43
N LEU A 177 5.35 12.65 18.25
CA LEU A 177 5.38 11.21 18.41
C LEU A 177 5.05 10.50 17.08
N VAL A 178 3.98 10.92 16.39
CA VAL A 178 3.59 10.38 15.07
C VAL A 178 4.72 10.54 14.07
N ARG A 179 5.27 11.76 13.93
CA ARG A 179 6.38 12.04 13.00
C ARG A 179 7.63 11.22 13.30
N LYS A 180 7.97 11.10 14.59
CA LYS A 180 9.12 10.28 15.00
C LYS A 180 8.90 8.82 14.63
N ARG A 181 7.75 8.26 14.99
CA ARG A 181 7.44 6.85 14.71
C ARG A 181 7.31 6.58 13.21
N TRP A 182 6.75 7.52 12.45
CA TRP A 182 6.69 7.44 10.98
C TRP A 182 8.09 7.35 10.35
N LYS A 183 9.05 8.17 10.80
CA LYS A 183 10.44 8.08 10.32
C LYS A 183 11.07 6.71 10.64
N GLU A 184 10.79 6.13 11.80
CA GLU A 184 11.26 4.79 12.15
C GLU A 184 10.67 3.73 11.20
N TRP A 185 9.38 3.85 10.84
CA TRP A 185 8.72 2.99 9.87
C TRP A 185 9.34 3.09 8.48
N LEU A 186 9.63 4.29 7.99
CA LEU A 186 10.25 4.51 6.69
C LEU A 186 11.65 3.89 6.60
N VAL A 187 12.45 4.00 7.65
CA VAL A 187 13.79 3.36 7.72
C VAL A 187 13.67 1.84 7.76
N TYR A 188 12.68 1.32 8.48
CA TYR A 188 12.45 -0.12 8.52
C TYR A 188 11.98 -0.67 7.17
N GLU A 189 11.05 0.02 6.51
CA GLU A 189 10.54 -0.33 5.19
C GLU A 189 11.65 -0.35 4.13
N GLU A 190 12.55 0.63 4.14
CA GLU A 190 13.71 0.64 3.25
C GLU A 190 14.53 -0.65 3.36
N LYS A 191 14.80 -1.12 4.59
CA LYS A 191 15.52 -2.39 4.82
C LYS A 191 14.76 -3.58 4.27
N VAL A 192 13.45 -3.65 4.52
CA VAL A 192 12.59 -4.72 3.99
C VAL A 192 12.66 -4.74 2.47
N MET A 193 12.55 -3.58 1.82
CA MET A 193 12.62 -3.46 0.36
C MET A 193 13.99 -3.82 -0.22
N GLN A 194 15.09 -3.52 0.48
CA GLN A 194 16.45 -3.90 0.07
C GLN A 194 16.67 -5.43 0.10
N GLU A 195 16.01 -6.11 1.03
CA GLU A 195 16.13 -7.57 1.19
C GLU A 195 15.18 -8.36 0.27
N MET A 196 14.17 -7.69 -0.30
CA MET A 196 13.18 -8.33 -1.16
C MET A 196 13.67 -8.46 -2.61
N ALA A 197 13.42 -9.63 -3.21
CA ALA A 197 13.66 -9.82 -4.64
C ALA A 197 12.70 -8.98 -5.49
N LEU A 198 13.21 -8.41 -6.59
CA LEU A 198 12.39 -7.72 -7.58
C LEU A 198 11.49 -8.71 -8.31
N ARG A 199 10.17 -8.51 -8.24
CA ARG A 199 9.16 -9.41 -8.79
C ARG A 199 8.05 -8.63 -9.49
N GLY A 200 7.71 -8.99 -10.73
CA GLY A 200 6.62 -8.38 -11.50
C GLY A 200 5.22 -8.92 -11.18
N ASP A 201 5.12 -9.95 -10.34
CA ASP A 201 3.87 -10.61 -9.96
C ASP A 201 3.32 -10.15 -8.59
N ARG A 202 3.86 -9.03 -8.05
CA ARG A 202 3.49 -8.46 -6.75
C ARG A 202 3.32 -6.95 -6.80
N VAL A 203 2.26 -6.46 -6.15
CA VAL A 203 2.10 -5.04 -5.85
C VAL A 203 3.07 -4.62 -4.74
N HIS A 204 3.34 -5.51 -3.79
CA HIS A 204 4.30 -5.29 -2.70
C HIS A 204 5.43 -6.31 -2.69
#